data_dc3ec8a1c077c3308f05beba24339456
#
_entry.id   dc3ec8a1c077c3308f05beba24339456
#
_cell.length_a   1.000
_cell.length_b   1.000
_cell.length_c   1.000
_cell.angle_alpha   90.00
_cell.angle_beta   90.00
_cell.angle_gamma   90.00
#
_symmetry.space_group_name_H-M   'P 1'
#
loop_
_entity.id
_entity.type
_entity.pdbx_description
1 polymer ?
#
loop_
_entity_poly.entity_id
_entity_poly.type
_entity_poly.pdbx_seq_one_letter_code
_entity_poly.pdbx_strand_id
1 'polypeptide(L)'
;MNDRMVFFALVSRGFSLLYVAFILGMMAWMANKAAKTTPKTIVAIPMQPHLLQTIAQFAEQNGYKERPELSLEQEKVWRKGRGWLTSLTQLHFRLQADGHAELEVQEGANFLVKILFFPINAGTLLGLPVRQRKVKKLNQLLQALNAVPIEFPKGKRIKVKK
;
A
#
# COMPACT_ATOMS: atom_id res chain seq x y z
N MET A 1 27.04 -42.64 -19.12
CA MET A 1 26.70 -41.32 -18.53
C MET A 1 26.94 -41.44 -17.04
N ASN A 2 27.80 -40.62 -16.46
CA ASN A 2 28.42 -40.89 -15.16
C ASN A 2 27.38 -40.62 -14.04
N ASP A 3 26.96 -41.65 -13.31
CA ASP A 3 25.94 -41.56 -12.23
C ASP A 3 26.23 -40.47 -11.19
N ARG A 4 27.49 -40.15 -10.99
CA ARG A 4 27.92 -39.05 -10.13
C ARG A 4 27.46 -37.68 -10.64
N MET A 5 27.47 -37.45 -11.97
CA MET A 5 26.99 -36.17 -12.52
C MET A 5 25.48 -35.99 -12.39
N VAL A 6 24.73 -37.06 -12.54
CA VAL A 6 23.29 -37.08 -12.38
C VAL A 6 22.94 -36.79 -10.92
N PHE A 7 23.66 -37.40 -9.98
CA PHE A 7 23.49 -37.16 -8.54
C PHE A 7 23.76 -35.69 -8.17
N PHE A 8 24.90 -35.12 -8.63
CA PHE A 8 25.20 -33.70 -8.38
C PHE A 8 24.18 -32.74 -8.99
N ALA A 9 23.67 -33.03 -10.20
CA ALA A 9 22.62 -32.20 -10.82
C ALA A 9 21.29 -32.26 -10.04
N LEU A 10 20.90 -33.41 -9.53
CA LEU A 10 19.71 -33.58 -8.69
C LEU A 10 19.85 -32.84 -7.36
N VAL A 11 20.99 -32.97 -6.70
CA VAL A 11 21.28 -32.32 -5.42
C VAL A 11 21.28 -30.79 -5.62
N SER A 12 21.94 -30.27 -6.65
CA SER A 12 21.98 -28.82 -6.89
C SER A 12 20.61 -28.24 -7.23
N ARG A 13 19.76 -28.96 -7.97
CA ARG A 13 18.37 -28.56 -8.24
C ARG A 13 17.52 -28.59 -6.97
N GLY A 14 17.70 -29.58 -6.11
CA GLY A 14 17.03 -29.66 -4.82
C GLY A 14 17.38 -28.48 -3.93
N PHE A 15 18.67 -28.13 -3.81
CA PHE A 15 19.11 -26.95 -3.05
C PHE A 15 18.57 -25.65 -3.62
N SER A 16 18.54 -25.49 -4.94
CA SER A 16 17.99 -24.31 -5.59
C SER A 16 16.49 -24.13 -5.29
N LEU A 17 15.73 -25.21 -5.34
CA LEU A 17 14.30 -25.18 -5.02
C LEU A 17 14.03 -24.85 -3.54
N LEU A 18 14.80 -25.44 -2.62
CA LEU A 18 14.72 -25.14 -1.19
C LEU A 18 15.09 -23.69 -0.89
N TYR A 19 16.11 -23.15 -1.55
CA TYR A 19 16.51 -21.76 -1.40
C TYR A 19 15.42 -20.79 -1.88
N VAL A 20 14.83 -21.06 -3.05
CA VAL A 20 13.71 -20.27 -3.58
C VAL A 20 12.50 -20.35 -2.63
N ALA A 21 12.15 -21.54 -2.14
CA ALA A 21 11.05 -21.73 -1.21
C ALA A 21 11.30 -20.99 0.13
N PHE A 22 12.55 -21.00 0.62
CA PHE A 22 12.95 -20.25 1.82
C PHE A 22 12.81 -18.74 1.62
N ILE A 23 13.28 -18.20 0.48
CA ILE A 23 13.14 -16.76 0.16
C ILE A 23 11.66 -16.38 0.07
N LEU A 24 10.84 -17.17 -0.63
CA LEU A 24 9.41 -16.92 -0.74
C LEU A 24 8.70 -16.98 0.63
N GLY A 25 9.06 -17.96 1.46
CA GLY A 25 8.55 -18.09 2.82
C GLY A 25 8.93 -16.89 3.70
N MET A 26 10.18 -16.45 3.64
CA MET A 26 10.68 -15.29 4.36
C MET A 26 10.00 -14.00 3.88
N MET A 27 9.80 -13.84 2.57
CA MET A 27 9.07 -12.71 2.01
C MET A 27 7.61 -12.70 2.48
N ALA A 28 6.94 -13.85 2.44
CA ALA A 28 5.57 -13.99 2.92
C ALA A 28 5.44 -13.70 4.42
N TRP A 29 6.41 -14.15 5.22
CA TRP A 29 6.45 -13.88 6.66
C TRP A 29 6.67 -12.39 6.95
N MET A 30 7.65 -11.75 6.30
CA MET A 30 7.91 -10.32 6.45
C MET A 30 6.70 -9.48 6.04
N ALA A 31 6.05 -9.88 4.98
CA ALA A 31 4.86 -9.26 4.45
C ALA A 31 3.66 -9.39 5.42
N ASN A 32 3.47 -10.57 6.00
CA ASN A 32 2.43 -10.81 7.00
C ASN A 32 2.69 -10.02 8.29
N LYS A 33 3.95 -9.90 8.69
CA LYS A 33 4.36 -9.07 9.83
C LYS A 33 4.11 -7.58 9.56
N ALA A 34 4.45 -7.08 8.38
CA ALA A 34 4.17 -5.72 7.97
C ALA A 34 2.67 -5.41 7.90
N ALA A 35 1.84 -6.37 7.48
CA ALA A 35 0.39 -6.22 7.43
C ALA A 35 -0.26 -6.11 8.82
N LYS A 36 0.39 -6.65 9.86
CA LYS A 36 -0.11 -6.58 11.24
C LYS A 36 0.26 -5.29 11.98
N THR A 37 1.27 -4.56 11.49
CA THR A 37 1.83 -3.37 12.16
C THR A 37 1.45 -2.07 11.46
N THR A 38 0.19 -1.66 11.49
CA THR A 38 -0.31 -0.40 10.90
C THR A 38 -0.16 -0.29 9.37
N PRO A 39 -0.95 -1.05 8.60
CA PRO A 39 -0.88 -1.01 7.14
C PRO A 39 -1.54 0.24 6.51
N LYS A 40 -1.91 1.24 7.29
CA LYS A 40 -2.75 2.35 6.88
C LYS A 40 -2.08 3.69 7.16
N THR A 41 -2.23 4.62 6.23
CA THR A 41 -1.89 6.03 6.46
C THR A 41 -3.19 6.79 6.70
N ILE A 42 -3.37 7.33 7.90
CA ILE A 42 -4.55 8.08 8.28
C ILE A 42 -4.16 9.55 8.38
N VAL A 43 -4.93 10.42 7.75
CA VAL A 43 -4.75 11.86 7.77
C VAL A 43 -6.04 12.51 8.22
N ALA A 44 -5.97 13.30 9.28
CA ALA A 44 -7.08 14.13 9.71
C ALA A 44 -7.28 15.27 8.70
N ILE A 45 -8.54 15.52 8.32
CA ILE A 45 -8.91 16.54 7.36
C ILE A 45 -9.84 17.54 8.06
N PRO A 46 -9.56 18.84 7.97
CA PRO A 46 -10.46 19.85 8.49
C PRO A 46 -11.79 19.82 7.74
N MET A 47 -12.89 19.96 8.47
CA MET A 47 -14.22 20.05 7.86
C MET A 47 -14.32 21.31 6.99
N GLN A 48 -14.76 21.12 5.76
CA GLN A 48 -14.91 22.18 4.76
C GLN A 48 -16.19 21.98 3.96
N PRO A 49 -16.80 23.04 3.46
CA PRO A 49 -17.85 22.93 2.45
C PRO A 49 -17.30 22.14 1.23
N HIS A 50 -18.10 21.24 0.68
CA HIS A 50 -17.76 20.44 -0.49
C HIS A 50 -16.60 19.43 -0.33
N LEU A 51 -16.20 19.12 0.92
CA LEU A 51 -15.12 18.18 1.21
C LEU A 51 -15.24 16.86 0.43
N LEU A 52 -16.40 16.21 0.52
CA LEU A 52 -16.67 14.95 -0.15
C LEU A 52 -16.61 15.10 -1.69
N GLN A 53 -17.10 16.21 -2.21
CA GLN A 53 -17.06 16.50 -3.65
C GLN A 53 -15.62 16.65 -4.15
N THR A 54 -14.79 17.36 -3.41
CA THR A 54 -13.35 17.54 -3.75
C THR A 54 -12.62 16.20 -3.77
N ILE A 55 -12.88 15.33 -2.77
CA ILE A 55 -12.29 13.99 -2.72
C ILE A 55 -12.78 13.13 -3.89
N ALA A 56 -14.08 13.17 -4.20
CA ALA A 56 -14.66 12.43 -5.30
C ALA A 56 -14.08 12.86 -6.66
N GLN A 57 -13.96 14.15 -6.90
CA GLN A 57 -13.33 14.70 -8.13
C GLN A 57 -11.87 14.28 -8.25
N PHE A 58 -11.11 14.36 -7.16
CA PHE A 58 -9.73 13.86 -7.16
C PHE A 58 -9.68 12.36 -7.47
N ALA A 59 -10.56 11.57 -6.86
CA ALA A 59 -10.62 10.15 -7.08
C ALA A 59 -10.89 9.83 -8.56
N GLU A 60 -11.87 10.46 -9.15
CA GLU A 60 -12.23 10.30 -10.57
C GLU A 60 -11.08 10.69 -11.50
N GLN A 61 -10.51 11.90 -11.33
CA GLN A 61 -9.39 12.40 -12.13
C GLN A 61 -8.15 11.53 -12.05
N ASN A 62 -7.96 10.83 -10.92
CA ASN A 62 -6.85 9.92 -10.73
C ASN A 62 -7.19 8.45 -11.04
N GLY A 63 -8.37 8.17 -11.58
CA GLY A 63 -8.79 6.84 -12.02
C GLY A 63 -9.14 5.88 -10.87
N TYR A 64 -9.57 6.42 -9.74
CA TYR A 64 -10.22 5.64 -8.68
C TYR A 64 -11.70 5.48 -9.02
N LYS A 65 -12.25 4.33 -8.66
CA LYS A 65 -13.68 4.04 -8.81
C LYS A 65 -14.30 3.91 -7.43
N GLU A 66 -15.41 4.56 -7.23
CA GLU A 66 -16.20 4.38 -6.00
C GLU A 66 -16.66 2.93 -5.86
N ARG A 67 -16.69 2.46 -4.64
CA ARG A 67 -17.08 1.11 -4.27
C ARG A 67 -18.19 1.16 -3.22
N PRO A 68 -19.45 1.31 -3.67
CA PRO A 68 -20.60 1.39 -2.77
C PRO A 68 -20.72 0.14 -1.88
N GLU A 69 -20.32 -1.03 -2.39
CA GLU A 69 -20.35 -2.29 -1.66
C GLU A 69 -19.39 -2.34 -0.45
N LEU A 70 -18.41 -1.44 -0.42
CA LEU A 70 -17.44 -1.29 0.69
C LEU A 70 -17.73 -0.04 1.52
N SER A 71 -18.68 0.79 1.10
CA SER A 71 -19.04 2.04 1.75
C SER A 71 -20.12 1.78 2.82
N LEU A 72 -19.97 2.46 3.96
CA LEU A 72 -20.98 2.50 5.02
C LEU A 72 -21.64 3.89 5.01
N GLU A 73 -22.66 4.11 5.85
CA GLU A 73 -23.36 5.41 5.90
C GLU A 73 -22.43 6.60 6.12
N GLN A 74 -21.42 6.44 6.98
CA GLN A 74 -20.45 7.48 7.31
C GLN A 74 -19.06 7.26 6.65
N GLU A 75 -18.95 6.27 5.76
CA GLU A 75 -17.70 5.94 5.09
C GLU A 75 -17.91 5.82 3.58
N LYS A 76 -17.05 6.50 2.82
CA LYS A 76 -16.97 6.38 1.35
C LYS A 76 -15.64 5.77 0.96
N VAL A 77 -15.70 4.79 0.06
CA VAL A 77 -14.52 4.05 -0.36
C VAL A 77 -14.31 4.17 -1.86
N TRP A 78 -13.12 4.57 -2.27
CA TRP A 78 -12.68 4.54 -3.66
C TRP A 78 -11.49 3.62 -3.81
N ARG A 79 -11.47 2.89 -4.93
CA ARG A 79 -10.45 1.89 -5.21
C ARG A 79 -9.84 2.09 -6.59
N LYS A 80 -8.50 1.98 -6.68
CA LYS A 80 -7.76 1.96 -7.92
C LYS A 80 -6.87 0.72 -7.99
N GLY A 81 -6.78 0.13 -9.21
CA GLY A 81 -5.98 -1.07 -9.44
C GLY A 81 -6.79 -2.35 -9.31
N ARG A 82 -6.35 -3.38 -10.04
CA ARG A 82 -7.01 -4.68 -10.06
C ARG A 82 -6.45 -5.67 -9.05
N GLY A 83 -5.37 -5.30 -8.39
CA GLY A 83 -4.79 -6.15 -7.36
C GLY A 83 -3.83 -7.21 -7.90
N TRP A 84 -3.83 -7.57 -9.18
CA TRP A 84 -2.95 -8.62 -9.72
C TRP A 84 -1.75 -8.06 -10.50
N LEU A 85 -1.96 -7.11 -11.39
CA LEU A 85 -0.90 -6.49 -12.21
C LEU A 85 -0.58 -5.05 -11.77
N THR A 86 -1.54 -4.38 -11.15
CA THR A 86 -1.38 -3.00 -10.68
C THR A 86 -1.61 -2.96 -9.18
N SER A 87 -0.75 -2.22 -8.48
CA SER A 87 -0.90 -2.08 -7.02
C SER A 87 -2.27 -1.51 -6.68
N LEU A 88 -2.97 -2.22 -5.78
CA LEU A 88 -4.24 -1.79 -5.26
C LEU A 88 -4.02 -0.59 -4.35
N THR A 89 -4.77 0.47 -4.56
CA THR A 89 -4.82 1.61 -3.65
C THR A 89 -6.26 1.88 -3.30
N GLN A 90 -6.55 2.04 -2.03
CA GLN A 90 -7.87 2.38 -1.51
C GLN A 90 -7.79 3.72 -0.78
N LEU A 91 -8.81 4.53 -0.97
CA LEU A 91 -9.06 5.76 -0.23
C LEU A 91 -10.35 5.53 0.54
N HIS A 92 -10.26 5.63 1.85
CA HIS A 92 -11.41 5.56 2.74
C HIS A 92 -11.60 6.93 3.37
N PHE A 93 -12.70 7.55 3.08
CA PHE A 93 -13.12 8.76 3.74
C PHE A 93 -14.13 8.42 4.82
N ARG A 94 -13.88 8.85 6.04
CA ARG A 94 -14.78 8.65 7.18
C ARG A 94 -15.13 9.97 7.82
N LEU A 95 -16.40 10.12 8.11
CA LEU A 95 -16.87 11.18 8.98
C LEU A 95 -17.02 10.62 10.41
N GLN A 96 -16.24 11.15 11.33
CA GLN A 96 -16.28 10.73 12.73
C GLN A 96 -17.46 11.39 13.45
N ALA A 97 -17.98 10.74 14.49
CA ALA A 97 -19.11 11.22 15.26
C ALA A 97 -18.83 12.56 15.98
N ASP A 98 -17.56 12.88 16.20
CA ASP A 98 -17.08 14.13 16.79
C ASP A 98 -17.01 15.30 15.78
N GLY A 99 -17.41 15.08 14.53
CA GLY A 99 -17.39 16.07 13.47
C GLY A 99 -16.04 16.21 12.76
N HIS A 100 -15.05 15.36 13.08
CA HIS A 100 -13.81 15.31 12.34
C HIS A 100 -13.91 14.40 11.11
N ALA A 101 -13.21 14.74 10.05
CA ALA A 101 -13.10 13.91 8.87
C ALA A 101 -11.71 13.25 8.80
N GLU A 102 -11.68 12.00 8.41
CA GLU A 102 -10.45 11.23 8.23
C GLU A 102 -10.35 10.69 6.81
N LEU A 103 -9.17 10.80 6.23
CA LEU A 103 -8.81 10.12 4.99
C LEU A 103 -7.79 9.03 5.30
N GLU A 104 -8.23 7.80 5.18
CA GLU A 104 -7.36 6.64 5.29
C GLU A 104 -6.92 6.21 3.90
N VAL A 105 -5.61 6.09 3.69
CA VAL A 105 -5.03 5.64 2.44
C VAL A 105 -4.32 4.31 2.65
N GLN A 106 -4.75 3.30 1.92
CA GLN A 106 -4.14 1.98 1.94
C GLN A 106 -3.50 1.69 0.59
N GLU A 107 -2.27 1.20 0.59
CA GLU A 107 -1.59 0.75 -0.60
C GLU A 107 -1.28 -0.74 -0.51
N GLY A 108 -1.83 -1.51 -1.45
CA GLY A 108 -1.53 -2.93 -1.59
C GLY A 108 -0.36 -3.14 -2.55
N ALA A 109 0.63 -3.89 -2.14
CA ALA A 109 1.65 -4.42 -3.02
C ALA A 109 1.27 -5.85 -3.40
N ASN A 110 1.12 -6.09 -4.69
CA ASN A 110 0.89 -7.44 -5.20
C ASN A 110 2.20 -8.17 -5.36
N PHE A 111 2.35 -9.19 -4.59
CA PHE A 111 3.12 -10.36 -4.99
C PHE A 111 2.24 -11.58 -4.80
N LEU A 112 2.19 -12.43 -5.78
CA LEU A 112 1.64 -13.78 -5.96
C LEU A 112 0.82 -14.45 -4.81
N VAL A 113 0.80 -13.90 -3.61
CA VAL A 113 0.10 -14.46 -2.46
C VAL A 113 -0.52 -13.32 -1.65
N LYS A 114 -1.81 -13.13 -1.75
CA LYS A 114 -2.64 -12.20 -0.97
C LYS A 114 -2.10 -10.77 -0.83
N ILE A 115 -2.87 -9.84 -1.27
CA ILE A 115 -2.68 -8.39 -1.22
C ILE A 115 -2.13 -7.97 0.14
N LEU A 116 -0.88 -7.51 0.15
CA LEU A 116 -0.23 -6.95 1.32
C LEU A 116 -0.43 -5.44 1.28
N PHE A 117 -1.11 -4.94 2.28
CA PHE A 117 -1.27 -3.51 2.45
C PHE A 117 -0.09 -2.93 3.22
N PHE A 118 0.53 -1.90 2.67
CA PHE A 118 1.59 -1.15 3.33
C PHE A 118 1.15 0.28 3.58
N PRO A 119 1.65 0.93 4.64
CA PRO A 119 1.50 2.37 4.79
C PRO A 119 2.10 3.08 3.58
N ILE A 120 1.40 4.07 3.05
CA ILE A 120 1.86 4.80 1.86
C ILE A 120 3.17 5.56 2.13
N ASN A 121 3.40 5.95 3.38
CA ASN A 121 4.60 6.62 3.86
C ASN A 121 5.74 5.65 4.21
N ALA A 122 5.52 4.34 4.18
CA ALA A 122 6.57 3.38 4.49
C ALA A 122 7.61 3.30 3.37
N GLY A 123 8.86 3.56 3.71
CA GLY A 123 10.00 3.44 2.81
C GLY A 123 10.44 1.99 2.67
N THR A 124 9.92 1.25 1.70
CA THR A 124 10.49 -0.03 1.26
C THR A 124 11.19 0.16 -0.06
N LEU A 125 12.37 -0.45 -0.26
CA LEU A 125 13.18 -0.30 -1.47
C LEU A 125 12.42 -0.68 -2.75
N LEU A 126 11.58 -1.72 -2.66
CA LEU A 126 10.73 -2.17 -3.76
C LEU A 126 9.45 -1.33 -3.79
N GLY A 127 9.31 -0.46 -4.77
CA GLY A 127 8.13 0.38 -4.95
C GLY A 127 8.29 1.85 -4.54
N LEU A 128 9.46 2.23 -4.03
CA LEU A 128 9.74 3.62 -3.63
C LEU A 128 9.35 4.66 -4.72
N PRO A 129 9.74 4.51 -5.99
CA PRO A 129 9.39 5.50 -7.03
C PRO A 129 7.88 5.60 -7.28
N VAL A 130 7.19 4.46 -7.21
CA VAL A 130 5.72 4.42 -7.43
C VAL A 130 5.01 5.11 -6.25
N ARG A 131 5.46 4.84 -5.03
CA ARG A 131 4.91 5.47 -3.82
C ARG A 131 5.17 6.97 -3.80
N GLN A 132 6.36 7.42 -4.17
CA GLN A 132 6.67 8.86 -4.26
C GLN A 132 5.70 9.59 -5.18
N ARG A 133 5.40 9.02 -6.35
CA ARG A 133 4.42 9.61 -7.28
C ARG A 133 3.01 9.63 -6.68
N LYS A 134 2.62 8.58 -5.97
CA LYS A 134 1.30 8.52 -5.30
C LYS A 134 1.21 9.52 -4.16
N VAL A 135 2.23 9.60 -3.30
CA VAL A 135 2.27 10.59 -2.21
C VAL A 135 2.26 12.01 -2.76
N LYS A 136 2.98 12.30 -3.84
CA LYS A 136 2.95 13.62 -4.48
C LYS A 136 1.53 13.99 -4.93
N LYS A 137 0.80 13.06 -5.56
CA LYS A 137 -0.59 13.30 -5.98
C LYS A 137 -1.53 13.44 -4.78
N LEU A 138 -1.35 12.60 -3.76
CA LEU A 138 -2.16 12.69 -2.56
C LEU A 138 -1.91 13.99 -1.80
N ASN A 139 -0.67 14.45 -1.73
CA ASN A 139 -0.33 15.74 -1.11
C ASN A 139 -0.96 16.93 -1.85
N GLN A 140 -1.18 16.83 -3.17
CA GLN A 140 -1.96 17.85 -3.90
C GLN A 140 -3.43 17.86 -3.42
N LEU A 141 -4.03 16.70 -3.17
CA LEU A 141 -5.36 16.63 -2.58
C LEU A 141 -5.36 17.21 -1.15
N LEU A 142 -4.40 16.79 -0.32
CA LEU A 142 -4.31 17.27 1.07
C LEU A 142 -4.12 18.79 1.15
N GLN A 143 -3.32 19.37 0.25
CA GLN A 143 -3.18 20.82 0.13
C GLN A 143 -4.50 21.50 -0.26
N ALA A 144 -5.22 20.94 -1.24
CA ALA A 144 -6.54 21.47 -1.62
C ALA A 144 -7.56 21.37 -0.48
N LEU A 145 -7.37 20.43 0.45
CA LEU A 145 -8.19 20.23 1.64
C LEU A 145 -7.63 20.93 2.90
N ASN A 146 -6.61 21.79 2.75
CA ASN A 146 -5.92 22.45 3.87
C ASN A 146 -5.47 21.47 4.96
N ALA A 147 -5.19 20.22 4.59
CA ALA A 147 -4.71 19.18 5.48
C ALA A 147 -3.17 19.08 5.45
N VAL A 148 -2.62 18.49 6.51
CA VAL A 148 -1.17 18.31 6.63
C VAL A 148 -0.67 17.32 5.59
N PRO A 149 0.33 17.69 4.75
CA PRO A 149 0.90 16.79 3.77
C PRO A 149 1.59 15.60 4.43
N ILE A 150 1.56 14.46 3.75
CA ILE A 150 2.30 13.26 4.18
C ILE A 150 3.77 13.48 3.86
N GLU A 151 4.62 13.40 4.90
CA GLU A 151 6.06 13.41 4.72
C GLU A 151 6.52 12.04 4.18
N PHE A 152 7.22 12.09 3.06
CA PHE A 152 7.85 10.91 2.49
C PHE A 152 9.36 10.96 2.78
N PRO A 153 9.92 9.94 3.43
CA PRO A 153 11.34 9.96 3.78
C PRO A 153 12.20 10.07 2.52
N LYS A 154 12.83 11.23 2.35
CA LYS A 154 13.82 11.47 1.29
C LYS A 154 15.05 10.61 1.57
N GLY A 155 15.09 9.40 1.00
CA GLY A 155 16.34 8.64 0.76
C GLY A 155 17.27 8.33 1.93
N LYS A 156 16.97 8.71 3.16
CA LYS A 156 17.78 8.34 4.32
C LYS A 156 17.26 7.02 4.89
N ARG A 157 18.15 6.01 4.93
CA ARG A 157 17.93 4.78 5.69
C ARG A 157 17.45 5.15 7.09
N ILE A 158 16.21 4.81 7.40
CA ILE A 158 15.70 4.91 8.77
C ILE A 158 16.57 3.94 9.59
N LYS A 159 17.51 4.48 10.37
CA LYS A 159 18.15 3.71 11.43
C LYS A 159 17.07 3.46 12.48
N VAL A 160 16.50 2.27 12.45
CA VAL A 160 15.65 1.79 13.53
C VAL A 160 16.54 1.75 14.77
N LYS A 161 16.37 2.71 15.67
CA LYS A 161 16.93 2.59 17.02
C LYS A 161 16.27 1.38 17.67
N LYS A 162 17.12 0.42 18.06
CA LYS A 162 16.73 -0.69 18.93
C LYS A 162 16.34 -0.17 20.30
#